data_37a6c75f9f3eec4bc39d8b06f47e88a4
#
_entry.id   37a6c75f9f3eec4bc39d8b06f47e88a4
#
_cell.length_a   1.000
_cell.length_b   1.000
_cell.length_c   1.000
_cell.angle_alpha   90.00
_cell.angle_beta   90.00
_cell.angle_gamma   90.00
#
_symmetry.space_group_name_H-M   'P 1'
#
loop_
_entity.id
_entity.type
_entity.pdbx_description
1 polymer ?
#
loop_
_entity_poly.entity_id
_entity_poly.type
_entity_poly.pdbx_seq_one_letter_code
_entity_poly.pdbx_strand_id
1 'polypeptide(L)'
;VLDGTELPQYKGDVKTMSGYYTDPVNGSKSFTFSGAEVDVQGTSSQYYARKNYKIKFKGGFVDPSGNTQETYKLRPDSVPTNTFTFKADVASSEGANNVELARLYEDTCPFRTAPQKQDSRIRQGIDGFPIVVFWYDGENTSFIGKYNFNFDKATPEVFGFAEGDESWEIL
;
A
#
# COMPACT_ATOMS: atom_id res chain seq x y z
N VAL A 1 11.27 -5.85 2.87
CA VAL A 1 12.50 -5.04 2.87
C VAL A 1 12.44 -4.01 1.76
N LEU A 2 12.79 -2.78 2.05
CA LEU A 2 13.10 -1.73 1.08
C LEU A 2 14.61 -1.66 0.91
N ASP A 3 15.09 -1.72 -0.30
CA ASP A 3 16.51 -1.68 -0.66
C ASP A 3 16.80 -0.43 -1.50
N GLY A 4 17.62 0.44 -0.95
CA GLY A 4 18.00 1.71 -1.56
C GLY A 4 18.88 2.53 -0.62
N THR A 5 19.75 3.36 -1.17
CA THR A 5 20.76 4.11 -0.44
C THR A 5 20.19 5.11 0.57
N GLU A 6 18.98 5.63 0.31
CA GLU A 6 18.33 6.62 1.16
C GLU A 6 16.82 6.40 1.17
N LEU A 7 16.19 6.64 2.33
CA LEU A 7 14.73 6.76 2.45
C LEU A 7 14.29 8.18 2.11
N PRO A 8 13.13 8.37 1.44
CA PRO A 8 12.55 9.70 1.23
C PRO A 8 12.34 10.45 2.55
N GLN A 9 12.70 11.73 2.60
CA GLN A 9 12.62 12.53 3.82
C GLN A 9 11.43 13.50 3.85
N TYR A 10 10.95 13.93 2.69
CA TYR A 10 9.82 14.85 2.54
C TYR A 10 9.02 14.54 1.27
N LYS A 11 7.82 15.08 1.18
CA LYS A 11 6.94 14.89 0.03
C LYS A 11 7.57 15.47 -1.24
N GLY A 12 7.70 14.64 -2.27
CA GLY A 12 8.35 14.98 -3.54
C GLY A 12 9.82 14.56 -3.60
N ASP A 13 10.42 14.09 -2.50
CA ASP A 13 11.74 13.45 -2.48
C ASP A 13 11.62 11.99 -2.92
N VAL A 14 11.35 11.78 -4.21
CA VAL A 14 11.12 10.45 -4.76
C VAL A 14 12.42 9.66 -4.87
N LYS A 15 12.45 8.48 -4.28
CA LYS A 15 13.58 7.53 -4.40
C LYS A 15 13.15 6.31 -5.20
N THR A 16 14.05 5.82 -6.05
CA THR A 16 13.87 4.54 -6.73
C THR A 16 14.46 3.43 -5.88
N MET A 17 13.66 2.44 -5.55
CA MET A 17 14.03 1.35 -4.66
C MET A 17 13.71 -0.01 -5.26
N SER A 18 14.43 -1.01 -4.80
CA SER A 18 14.15 -2.42 -4.99
C SER A 18 13.75 -3.06 -3.66
N GLY A 19 13.48 -4.35 -3.65
CA GLY A 19 13.26 -5.05 -2.40
C GLY A 19 12.40 -6.30 -2.54
N TYR A 20 11.88 -6.74 -1.41
CA TYR A 20 11.03 -7.91 -1.36
C TYR A 20 10.00 -7.84 -0.22
N TYR A 21 8.91 -8.53 -0.42
CA TYR A 21 7.91 -8.84 0.59
C TYR A 21 7.87 -10.35 0.80
N THR A 22 7.89 -10.77 2.04
CA THR A 22 7.70 -12.17 2.44
C THR A 22 6.41 -12.29 3.24
N ASP A 23 5.48 -13.11 2.75
CA ASP A 23 4.31 -13.50 3.51
C ASP A 23 4.65 -14.75 4.33
N PRO A 24 4.65 -14.67 5.68
CA PRO A 24 5.04 -15.79 6.52
C PRO A 24 4.00 -16.91 6.60
N VAL A 25 2.77 -16.62 6.17
CA VAL A 25 1.65 -17.58 6.20
C VAL A 25 1.44 -18.22 4.85
N ASN A 26 1.54 -17.44 3.78
CA ASN A 26 1.34 -17.90 2.42
C ASN A 26 2.46 -17.42 1.50
N GLY A 27 3.51 -18.24 1.40
CA GLY A 27 4.69 -17.90 0.61
C GLY A 27 4.41 -17.58 -0.85
N SER A 28 3.31 -18.08 -1.44
CA SER A 28 2.92 -17.74 -2.82
C SER A 28 2.52 -16.29 -3.02
N LYS A 29 2.24 -15.56 -1.94
CA LYS A 29 1.97 -14.11 -1.95
C LYS A 29 3.22 -13.26 -1.79
N SER A 30 4.36 -13.88 -1.53
CA SER A 30 5.64 -13.20 -1.49
C SER A 30 6.03 -12.72 -2.89
N PHE A 31 6.79 -11.64 -2.95
CA PHE A 31 7.30 -11.12 -4.21
C PHE A 31 8.60 -10.34 -4.00
N THR A 32 9.35 -10.21 -5.09
CA THR A 32 10.42 -9.24 -5.22
C THR A 32 10.01 -8.13 -6.18
N PHE A 33 10.66 -6.99 -6.08
CA PHE A 33 10.40 -5.86 -6.97
C PHE A 33 11.67 -5.05 -7.22
N SER A 34 11.68 -4.35 -8.35
CA SER A 34 12.75 -3.41 -8.69
C SER A 34 12.14 -2.15 -9.32
N GLY A 35 12.86 -1.03 -9.22
CA GLY A 35 12.44 0.22 -9.84
C GLY A 35 11.15 0.82 -9.26
N ALA A 36 10.80 0.50 -8.02
CA ALA A 36 9.66 1.11 -7.36
C ALA A 36 9.96 2.55 -6.97
N GLU A 37 9.05 3.46 -7.27
CA GLU A 37 9.11 4.84 -6.79
C GLU A 37 8.52 4.92 -5.39
N VAL A 38 9.32 5.41 -4.45
CA VAL A 38 8.92 5.63 -3.05
C VAL A 38 8.95 7.11 -2.75
N ASP A 39 7.86 7.64 -2.22
CA ASP A 39 7.69 9.04 -1.84
C ASP A 39 7.07 9.14 -0.45
N VAL A 40 7.34 10.23 0.26
CA VAL A 40 6.67 10.52 1.54
C VAL A 40 5.22 10.91 1.27
N GLN A 41 4.28 10.27 1.98
CA GLN A 41 2.87 10.57 1.87
C GLN A 41 2.36 11.36 3.08
N GLY A 42 1.49 12.32 2.81
CA GLY A 42 0.77 13.12 3.79
C GLY A 42 1.26 14.56 3.84
N THR A 43 0.43 15.40 4.46
CA THR A 43 0.71 16.83 4.64
C THR A 43 1.35 17.07 6.02
N SER A 44 0.60 16.87 7.09
CA SER A 44 1.11 17.04 8.46
C SER A 44 1.93 15.82 8.93
N SER A 45 1.58 14.61 8.51
CA SER A 45 2.28 13.39 8.92
C SER A 45 3.71 13.27 8.37
N GLN A 46 4.09 14.07 7.37
CA GLN A 46 5.48 14.13 6.92
C GLN A 46 6.46 14.66 7.97
N TYR A 47 5.96 15.34 9.00
CA TYR A 47 6.78 15.89 10.08
C TYR A 47 7.01 14.89 11.24
N TYR A 48 6.33 13.75 11.25
CA TYR A 48 6.60 12.71 12.22
C TYR A 48 7.95 12.03 11.95
N ALA A 49 8.58 11.52 13.00
CA ALA A 49 9.85 10.81 12.88
C ALA A 49 9.73 9.58 11.97
N ARG A 50 8.62 8.83 12.09
CA ARG A 50 8.30 7.73 11.20
C ARG A 50 7.32 8.18 10.13
N LYS A 51 7.80 8.23 8.89
CA LYS A 51 7.06 8.73 7.71
C LYS A 51 6.04 7.70 7.21
N ASN A 52 4.98 8.17 6.58
CA ASN A 52 4.18 7.34 5.68
C ASN A 52 4.82 7.37 4.28
N TYR A 53 4.75 6.26 3.57
CA TYR A 53 5.28 6.16 2.21
C TYR A 53 4.19 5.79 1.22
N LYS A 54 4.20 6.42 0.05
CA LYS A 54 3.53 5.96 -1.15
C LYS A 54 4.53 5.22 -2.01
N ILE A 55 4.17 4.03 -2.48
CA ILE A 55 5.03 3.18 -3.28
C ILE A 55 4.32 2.85 -4.58
N LYS A 56 4.94 3.19 -5.71
CA LYS A 56 4.49 2.81 -7.04
C LYS A 56 5.45 1.80 -7.64
N PHE A 57 4.99 0.57 -7.79
CA PHE A 57 5.78 -0.56 -8.29
C PHE A 57 5.85 -0.56 -9.82
N LYS A 58 6.61 0.39 -10.41
CA LYS A 58 6.72 0.55 -11.87
C LYS A 58 7.36 -0.64 -12.58
N GLY A 59 8.28 -1.34 -11.92
CA GLY A 59 8.91 -2.55 -12.43
C GLY A 59 8.08 -3.82 -12.24
N GLY A 60 6.89 -3.69 -11.65
CA GLY A 60 6.02 -4.82 -11.34
C GLY A 60 6.47 -5.65 -10.17
N PHE A 61 5.90 -6.84 -10.06
CA PHE A 61 6.07 -7.80 -8.98
C PHE A 61 6.55 -9.12 -9.56
N VAL A 62 7.64 -9.66 -9.06
CA VAL A 62 8.15 -10.98 -9.45
C VAL A 62 7.75 -11.98 -8.38
N ASP A 63 6.92 -12.95 -8.73
CA ASP A 63 6.46 -14.00 -7.83
C ASP A 63 7.58 -15.02 -7.50
N PRO A 64 7.39 -15.91 -6.51
CA PRO A 64 8.38 -16.92 -6.16
C PRO A 64 8.72 -17.91 -7.28
N SER A 65 7.90 -17.99 -8.32
CA SER A 65 8.13 -18.82 -9.52
C SER A 65 8.92 -18.08 -10.60
N GLY A 66 9.22 -16.78 -10.39
CA GLY A 66 9.96 -15.94 -11.34
C GLY A 66 9.10 -15.25 -12.39
N ASN A 67 7.76 -15.32 -12.28
CA ASN A 67 6.88 -14.62 -13.21
C ASN A 67 6.70 -13.17 -12.80
N THR A 68 6.78 -12.27 -13.77
CA THR A 68 6.54 -10.84 -13.55
C THR A 68 5.07 -10.51 -13.78
N GLN A 69 4.48 -9.77 -12.86
CA GLN A 69 3.12 -9.24 -12.91
C GLN A 69 3.15 -7.72 -12.75
N GLU A 70 2.40 -7.00 -13.55
CA GLU A 70 2.34 -5.52 -13.48
C GLU A 70 1.60 -5.01 -12.25
N THR A 71 0.69 -5.83 -11.72
CA THR A 71 -0.18 -5.47 -10.59
C THR A 71 -0.19 -6.57 -9.54
N TYR A 72 -0.51 -6.20 -8.30
CA TYR A 72 -0.61 -7.12 -7.17
C TYR A 72 -1.98 -7.02 -6.52
N LYS A 73 -2.55 -8.18 -6.13
CA LYS A 73 -3.76 -8.26 -5.35
C LYS A 73 -3.43 -8.26 -3.86
N LEU A 74 -3.80 -7.21 -3.16
CA LEU A 74 -3.60 -7.12 -1.72
C LEU A 74 -4.32 -8.27 -0.98
N ARG A 75 -5.53 -8.63 -1.48
CA ARG A 75 -6.30 -9.80 -1.06
C ARG A 75 -6.79 -10.56 -2.29
N PRO A 76 -7.12 -11.86 -2.17
CA PRO A 76 -7.62 -12.66 -3.30
C PRO A 76 -8.85 -12.05 -3.98
N ASP A 77 -9.70 -11.39 -3.19
CA ASP A 77 -10.97 -10.77 -3.56
C ASP A 77 -10.86 -9.25 -3.81
N SER A 78 -9.67 -8.71 -4.03
CA SER A 78 -9.46 -7.29 -4.30
C SER A 78 -9.13 -7.01 -5.77
N VAL A 79 -9.37 -5.76 -6.18
CA VAL A 79 -8.89 -5.25 -7.46
C VAL A 79 -7.36 -5.19 -7.43
N PRO A 80 -6.67 -5.69 -8.47
CA PRO A 80 -5.22 -5.59 -8.53
C PRO A 80 -4.79 -4.16 -8.86
N THR A 81 -3.70 -3.69 -8.24
CA THR A 81 -3.09 -2.39 -8.52
C THR A 81 -1.56 -2.45 -8.37
N ASN A 82 -0.86 -1.42 -8.78
CA ASN A 82 0.58 -1.29 -8.61
C ASN A 82 0.98 -0.17 -7.65
N THR A 83 0.01 0.52 -7.06
CA THR A 83 0.26 1.67 -6.18
C THR A 83 -0.34 1.42 -4.81
N PHE A 84 0.51 1.50 -3.79
CA PHE A 84 0.16 1.22 -2.41
C PHE A 84 0.73 2.26 -1.46
N THR A 85 0.30 2.23 -0.21
CA THR A 85 0.87 3.04 0.86
C THR A 85 1.33 2.19 2.02
N PHE A 86 2.42 2.60 2.63
CA PHE A 86 2.87 2.13 3.94
C PHE A 86 2.51 3.19 4.97
N LYS A 87 1.47 2.94 5.76
CA LYS A 87 0.99 3.85 6.79
C LYS A 87 1.61 3.50 8.13
N ALA A 88 2.37 4.42 8.67
CA ALA A 88 3.05 4.26 9.96
C ALA A 88 2.12 4.37 11.16
N ASP A 89 0.97 5.03 11.00
CA ASP A 89 -0.07 5.27 12.01
C ASP A 89 0.51 5.73 13.38
N VAL A 90 1.46 6.67 13.33
CA VAL A 90 2.20 7.14 14.52
C VAL A 90 1.29 7.76 15.58
N ALA A 91 0.18 8.37 15.14
CA ALA A 91 -0.78 9.01 16.04
C ALA A 91 -1.78 8.03 16.68
N SER A 92 -1.72 6.74 16.33
CA SER A 92 -2.61 5.70 16.82
C SER A 92 -1.80 4.65 17.58
N SER A 93 -2.17 4.37 18.81
CA SER A 93 -1.48 3.36 19.64
C SER A 93 -1.62 1.95 19.08
N GLU A 94 -2.74 1.63 18.44
CA GLU A 94 -3.02 0.33 17.83
C GLU A 94 -2.35 0.17 16.48
N GLY A 95 -2.12 1.29 15.77
CA GLY A 95 -1.44 1.33 14.48
C GLY A 95 -2.20 0.65 13.34
N ALA A 96 -3.52 0.53 13.43
CA ALA A 96 -4.34 -0.12 12.40
C ALA A 96 -5.74 0.51 12.24
N ASN A 97 -6.04 1.59 12.95
CA ASN A 97 -7.39 2.17 13.03
C ASN A 97 -8.02 2.42 11.66
N ASN A 98 -7.26 2.96 10.71
CA ASN A 98 -7.80 3.27 9.38
C ASN A 98 -8.28 2.02 8.64
N VAL A 99 -7.48 0.95 8.66
CA VAL A 99 -7.80 -0.30 7.97
C VAL A 99 -8.90 -1.07 8.69
N GLU A 100 -8.81 -1.20 10.01
CA GLU A 100 -9.77 -1.98 10.81
C GLU A 100 -11.14 -1.32 10.84
N LEU A 101 -11.22 0.00 11.01
CA LEU A 101 -12.49 0.72 10.99
C LEU A 101 -13.13 0.73 9.60
N ALA A 102 -12.33 0.86 8.52
CA ALA A 102 -12.85 0.75 7.17
C ALA A 102 -13.43 -0.63 6.89
N ARG A 103 -12.77 -1.69 7.35
CA ARG A 103 -13.28 -3.06 7.23
C ARG A 103 -14.52 -3.29 8.06
N LEU A 104 -14.52 -2.85 9.31
CA LEU A 104 -15.71 -2.94 10.17
C LEU A 104 -16.90 -2.25 9.52
N TYR A 105 -16.69 -1.07 8.95
CA TYR A 105 -17.72 -0.36 8.20
C TYR A 105 -18.21 -1.18 7.00
N GLU A 106 -17.30 -1.72 6.19
CA GLU A 106 -17.64 -2.50 5.02
C GLU A 106 -18.40 -3.80 5.37
N ASP A 107 -18.00 -4.47 6.46
CA ASP A 107 -18.62 -5.70 6.94
C ASP A 107 -20.02 -5.45 7.55
N THR A 108 -20.22 -4.30 8.18
CA THR A 108 -21.48 -3.98 8.88
C THR A 108 -22.43 -3.13 8.06
N CYS A 109 -21.95 -2.40 7.05
CA CYS A 109 -22.78 -1.55 6.21
C CYS A 109 -23.66 -2.40 5.27
N PRO A 110 -25.00 -2.32 5.36
CA PRO A 110 -25.88 -3.09 4.49
C PRO A 110 -25.96 -2.55 3.06
N PHE A 111 -25.48 -1.33 2.86
CA PHE A 111 -25.54 -0.68 1.56
C PHE A 111 -24.29 -0.98 0.74
N ARG A 112 -24.49 -1.18 -0.55
CA ARG A 112 -23.42 -1.32 -1.53
C ARG A 112 -23.53 -0.20 -2.55
N THR A 113 -22.41 0.40 -2.91
CA THR A 113 -22.35 1.41 -3.97
C THR A 113 -22.70 0.79 -5.32
N ALA A 114 -23.06 1.60 -6.31
CA ALA A 114 -23.34 1.11 -7.65
C ALA A 114 -22.15 0.31 -8.25
N PRO A 115 -20.89 0.77 -8.16
CA PRO A 115 -19.74 -0.03 -8.58
C PRO A 115 -19.62 -1.37 -7.85
N GLN A 116 -19.84 -1.42 -6.53
CA GLN A 116 -19.76 -2.66 -5.76
C GLN A 116 -20.83 -3.69 -6.12
N LYS A 117 -22.00 -3.24 -6.58
CA LYS A 117 -23.05 -4.14 -7.08
C LYS A 117 -22.67 -4.79 -8.40
N GLN A 118 -21.82 -4.14 -9.17
CA GLN A 118 -21.32 -4.63 -10.46
C GLN A 118 -20.07 -5.50 -10.28
N ASP A 119 -19.18 -5.13 -9.35
CA ASP A 119 -17.96 -5.86 -9.06
C ASP A 119 -17.72 -5.91 -7.54
N SER A 120 -17.86 -7.09 -6.96
CA SER A 120 -17.68 -7.32 -5.52
C SER A 120 -16.24 -7.12 -5.00
N ARG A 121 -15.27 -6.96 -5.91
CA ARG A 121 -13.88 -6.63 -5.56
C ARG A 121 -13.68 -5.16 -5.19
N ILE A 122 -14.63 -4.30 -5.57
CA ILE A 122 -14.61 -2.87 -5.27
C ILE A 122 -14.78 -2.65 -3.77
N ARG A 123 -13.98 -1.74 -3.22
CA ARG A 123 -13.99 -1.38 -1.80
C ARG A 123 -14.72 -0.08 -1.54
N GLN A 124 -15.33 0.04 -0.36
CA GLN A 124 -15.91 1.31 0.14
C GLN A 124 -14.89 2.11 0.95
N GLY A 125 -13.85 1.46 1.42
CA GLY A 125 -12.82 2.05 2.27
C GLY A 125 -11.44 1.50 1.98
N ILE A 126 -10.46 2.04 2.70
CA ILE A 126 -9.06 1.59 2.59
C ILE A 126 -8.94 0.19 3.17
N ASP A 127 -8.52 -0.77 2.37
CA ASP A 127 -8.17 -2.12 2.83
C ASP A 127 -6.64 -2.29 2.89
N GLY A 128 -6.19 -3.17 3.77
CA GLY A 128 -4.78 -3.44 3.97
C GLY A 128 -4.53 -4.43 5.11
N PHE A 129 -3.29 -4.58 5.47
CA PHE A 129 -2.86 -5.42 6.59
C PHE A 129 -1.53 -4.93 7.18
N PRO A 130 -1.23 -5.24 8.45
CA PRO A 130 0.01 -4.83 9.08
C PRO A 130 1.20 -5.61 8.53
N ILE A 131 2.31 -4.91 8.35
CA ILE A 131 3.61 -5.44 7.98
C ILE A 131 4.71 -4.87 8.88
N VAL A 132 5.83 -5.54 8.96
CA VAL A 132 7.07 -4.99 9.50
C VAL A 132 7.99 -4.63 8.35
N VAL A 133 8.60 -3.45 8.42
CA VAL A 133 9.44 -2.93 7.34
C VAL A 133 10.87 -2.76 7.83
N PHE A 134 11.78 -3.29 7.02
CA PHE A 134 13.20 -3.09 7.15
C PHE A 134 13.71 -2.30 5.97
N TRP A 135 14.73 -1.51 6.17
CA TRP A 135 15.44 -0.79 5.14
C TRP A 135 16.88 -1.30 5.09
N TYR A 136 17.34 -1.60 3.87
CA TYR A 136 18.72 -1.96 3.58
C TYR A 136 19.36 -0.83 2.77
N ASP A 137 20.45 -0.25 3.28
CA ASP A 137 21.12 0.91 2.70
C ASP A 137 22.30 0.55 1.77
N GLY A 138 22.50 -0.74 1.53
CA GLY A 138 23.64 -1.29 0.79
C GLY A 138 24.68 -1.94 1.68
N GLU A 139 24.68 -1.65 2.98
CA GLU A 139 25.61 -2.20 3.96
C GLU A 139 24.87 -2.81 5.17
N ASN A 140 23.88 -2.09 5.69
CA ASN A 140 23.20 -2.45 6.93
C ASN A 140 21.70 -2.60 6.72
N THR A 141 21.09 -3.51 7.47
CA THR A 141 19.63 -3.65 7.55
C THR A 141 19.11 -3.03 8.85
N SER A 142 18.23 -2.06 8.73
CA SER A 142 17.61 -1.35 9.85
C SER A 142 16.11 -1.62 9.91
N PHE A 143 15.61 -1.91 11.10
CA PHE A 143 14.16 -1.98 11.34
C PHE A 143 13.58 -0.55 11.39
N ILE A 144 12.67 -0.21 10.48
CA ILE A 144 12.09 1.12 10.43
C ILE A 144 10.67 1.21 10.99
N GLY A 145 10.04 0.08 11.25
CA GLY A 145 8.80 0.06 12.03
C GLY A 145 7.73 -0.92 11.55
N LYS A 146 6.63 -0.94 12.29
CA LYS A 146 5.37 -1.52 11.86
C LYS A 146 4.65 -0.50 10.95
N TYR A 147 4.09 -0.98 9.87
CA TYR A 147 3.28 -0.21 8.91
C TYR A 147 2.02 -0.99 8.54
N ASN A 148 1.02 -0.29 8.03
CA ASN A 148 -0.05 -0.93 7.29
C ASN A 148 0.26 -0.82 5.79
N PHE A 149 0.26 -1.96 5.11
CA PHE A 149 0.35 -2.08 3.66
C PHE A 149 -1.07 -1.98 3.10
N ASN A 150 -1.44 -0.83 2.59
CA ASN A 150 -2.81 -0.55 2.15
C ASN A 150 -2.88 -0.03 0.73
N PHE A 151 -4.09 -0.06 0.18
CA PHE A 151 -4.42 0.70 -1.02
C PHE A 151 -4.13 2.19 -0.82
N ASP A 152 -3.63 2.83 -1.86
CA ASP A 152 -3.59 4.28 -1.90
C ASP A 152 -5.00 4.83 -2.21
N LYS A 153 -5.44 5.80 -1.42
CA LYS A 153 -6.73 6.48 -1.63
C LYS A 153 -6.85 7.17 -3.00
N ALA A 154 -5.72 7.45 -3.64
CA ALA A 154 -5.66 8.04 -4.98
C ALA A 154 -5.59 6.99 -6.10
N THR A 155 -6.04 5.76 -5.84
CA THR A 155 -6.12 4.66 -6.80
C THR A 155 -7.59 4.41 -7.13
N PRO A 156 -8.20 5.15 -8.09
CA PRO A 156 -9.64 5.20 -8.28
C PRO A 156 -10.26 3.85 -8.65
N GLU A 157 -9.57 3.00 -9.38
CA GLU A 157 -10.04 1.69 -9.79
C GLU A 157 -10.37 0.76 -8.61
N VAL A 158 -9.70 0.91 -7.46
CA VAL A 158 -9.98 0.13 -6.25
C VAL A 158 -11.37 0.46 -5.69
N PHE A 159 -11.83 1.69 -5.90
CA PHE A 159 -13.13 2.20 -5.46
C PHE A 159 -14.19 2.19 -6.58
N GLY A 160 -13.86 1.65 -7.74
CA GLY A 160 -14.78 1.49 -8.87
C GLY A 160 -14.97 2.73 -9.71
N PHE A 161 -13.99 3.62 -9.72
CA PHE A 161 -13.98 4.81 -10.57
C PHE A 161 -12.95 4.66 -11.69
N ALA A 162 -13.21 5.30 -12.83
CA ALA A 162 -12.27 5.36 -13.93
C ALA A 162 -11.13 6.33 -13.60
N GLU A 163 -9.93 6.04 -14.10
CA GLU A 163 -8.83 6.98 -14.03
C GLU A 163 -9.20 8.27 -14.79
N GLY A 164 -8.97 9.43 -14.15
CA GLY A 164 -9.31 10.73 -14.71
C GLY A 164 -10.80 11.12 -14.61
N ASP A 165 -11.63 10.32 -13.95
CA ASP A 165 -13.01 10.70 -13.64
C ASP A 165 -13.01 11.74 -12.50
N GLU A 166 -13.40 12.97 -12.81
CA GLU A 166 -13.47 14.07 -11.85
C GLU A 166 -14.81 14.13 -11.09
N SER A 167 -15.72 13.19 -11.35
CA SER A 167 -17.04 13.15 -10.73
C SER A 167 -17.08 12.53 -9.33
N TRP A 168 -15.95 12.05 -8.81
CA TRP A 168 -15.86 11.40 -7.51
C TRP A 168 -14.98 12.17 -6.52
N GLU A 169 -15.37 12.13 -5.26
CA GLU A 169 -14.56 12.63 -4.14
C GLU A 169 -14.37 11.50 -3.12
N ILE A 170 -13.15 11.41 -2.59
CA ILE A 170 -12.84 10.60 -1.40
C ILE A 170 -12.70 11.56 -0.22
N LEU A 171 -13.65 11.49 0.68
CA LEU A 171 -13.67 12.27 1.92
C LEU A 171 -12.69 11.71 2.97
#